data_ab877d7df3b74c9ab9343465fe00cffe
#
_entry.id   ab877d7df3b74c9ab9343465fe00cffe
#
_cell.length_a   1.000
_cell.length_b   1.000
_cell.length_c   1.000
_cell.angle_alpha   90.00
_cell.angle_beta   90.00
_cell.angle_gamma   90.00
#
_symmetry.space_group_name_H-M   'P 1'
#
loop_
_entity.id
_entity.type
_entity.pdbx_description
1 polymer ?
#
loop_
_entity_poly.entity_id
_entity_poly.type
_entity_poly.pdbx_seq_one_letter_code
_entity_poly.pdbx_strand_id
1 'polypeptide(L)'
;MNIFVIATTLQAGGGITIYKQFLSHLPEYVGQNRYWIFVNPVLPQVEIEGVTYISFPLQSKVKRILFEGKLLKAEVSKLRVKPDVVVSLQNNGYKCFKDCKQIVYYHQSLPLYPGRYNLFKSTERILFNYK
;
A
#
# COMPACT_ATOMS: atom_id res chain seq x y z
N MET A 1 14.03 0.65 -13.31
CA MET A 1 13.16 1.60 -12.55
C MET A 1 13.09 1.19 -11.09
N ASN A 2 12.87 2.17 -10.21
CA ASN A 2 12.62 1.94 -8.79
C ASN A 2 11.10 1.95 -8.56
N ILE A 3 10.54 0.84 -8.14
CA ILE A 3 9.10 0.67 -7.96
C ILE A 3 8.81 0.45 -6.48
N PHE A 4 8.01 1.33 -5.89
CA PHE A 4 7.56 1.18 -4.51
C PHE A 4 6.16 0.57 -4.49
N VAL A 5 5.99 -0.49 -3.73
CA VAL A 5 4.71 -1.20 -3.59
C VAL A 5 4.22 -1.09 -2.15
N ILE A 6 3.02 -0.58 -1.97
CA ILE A 6 2.44 -0.37 -0.64
C ILE A 6 1.35 -1.40 -0.37
N ALA A 7 1.60 -2.27 0.61
CA ALA A 7 0.72 -3.37 1.03
C ALA A 7 0.58 -3.48 2.57
N THR A 8 0.86 -2.40 3.29
CA THR A 8 0.98 -2.39 4.75
C THR A 8 -0.31 -2.65 5.51
N THR A 9 -1.48 -2.40 4.91
CA THR A 9 -2.78 -2.58 5.56
C THR A 9 -3.51 -3.85 5.15
N LEU A 10 -2.93 -4.66 4.26
CA LEU A 10 -3.51 -5.92 3.84
C LEU A 10 -3.26 -6.97 4.92
N GLN A 11 -4.29 -7.34 5.68
CA GLN A 11 -4.18 -8.27 6.82
C GLN A 11 -5.13 -9.46 6.74
N ALA A 12 -6.20 -9.36 5.94
CA ALA A 12 -7.23 -10.40 5.84
C ALA A 12 -7.97 -10.36 4.52
N GLY A 13 -8.66 -11.44 4.21
CA GLY A 13 -9.61 -11.53 3.09
C GLY A 13 -9.00 -11.32 1.71
N GLY A 14 -9.75 -10.72 0.81
CA GLY A 14 -9.37 -10.50 -0.59
C GLY A 14 -8.06 -9.73 -0.80
N GLY A 15 -7.67 -8.87 0.15
CA GLY A 15 -6.42 -8.14 0.09
C GLY A 15 -5.19 -9.05 0.10
N ILE A 16 -5.22 -10.13 0.90
CA ILE A 16 -4.13 -11.13 0.92
C ILE A 16 -4.07 -11.87 -0.42
N THR A 17 -5.20 -12.21 -1.01
CA THR A 17 -5.27 -12.88 -2.32
C THR A 17 -4.64 -12.00 -3.40
N ILE A 18 -4.98 -10.73 -3.44
CA ILE A 18 -4.38 -9.75 -4.38
C ILE A 18 -2.87 -9.67 -4.20
N TYR A 19 -2.42 -9.58 -2.95
CA TYR A 19 -0.98 -9.53 -2.64
C TYR A 19 -0.26 -10.80 -3.08
N LYS A 20 -0.84 -11.98 -2.82
CA LYS A 20 -0.27 -13.27 -3.27
C LYS A 20 -0.21 -13.38 -4.80
N GLN A 21 -1.27 -12.94 -5.50
CA GLN A 21 -1.26 -12.89 -6.97
C GLN A 21 -0.19 -11.93 -7.48
N PHE A 22 -0.06 -10.75 -6.88
CA PHE A 22 1.02 -9.81 -7.20
C PHE A 22 2.39 -10.49 -7.06
N LEU A 23 2.64 -11.16 -5.92
CA LEU A 23 3.93 -11.84 -5.69
C LEU A 23 4.18 -13.00 -6.67
N SER A 24 3.15 -13.76 -7.06
CA SER A 24 3.32 -14.90 -7.98
C SER A 24 3.73 -14.47 -9.39
N HIS A 25 3.33 -13.28 -9.82
CA HIS A 25 3.73 -12.73 -11.13
C HIS A 25 4.96 -11.84 -11.06
N LEU A 26 5.36 -11.39 -9.88
CA LEU A 26 6.47 -10.45 -9.72
C LEU A 26 7.77 -10.91 -10.38
N PRO A 27 8.18 -12.20 -10.30
CA PRO A 27 9.42 -12.68 -10.92
C PRO A 27 9.51 -12.44 -12.43
N GLU A 28 8.35 -12.41 -13.14
CA GLU A 28 8.30 -12.17 -14.58
C GLU A 28 8.64 -10.70 -14.94
N TYR A 29 8.51 -9.77 -13.98
CA TYR A 29 8.63 -8.33 -14.20
C TYR A 29 9.81 -7.69 -13.47
N VAL A 30 10.54 -8.42 -12.66
CA VAL A 30 11.71 -7.87 -11.94
C VAL A 30 12.74 -7.37 -12.94
N GLY A 31 13.30 -8.23 -13.78
CA GLY A 31 14.23 -7.87 -14.85
C GLY A 31 15.22 -6.78 -14.45
N GLN A 32 15.14 -5.60 -15.08
CA GLN A 32 15.94 -4.42 -14.75
C GLN A 32 15.31 -3.51 -13.68
N ASN A 33 14.17 -3.89 -13.13
CA ASN A 33 13.45 -3.11 -12.11
C ASN A 33 13.89 -3.54 -10.71
N ARG A 34 13.86 -2.59 -9.78
CA ARG A 34 14.04 -2.83 -8.34
C ARG A 34 12.75 -2.50 -7.62
N TYR A 35 12.32 -3.42 -6.74
CA TYR A 35 11.10 -3.30 -5.99
C TYR A 35 11.38 -3.11 -4.50
N TRP A 36 10.74 -2.13 -3.88
CA TRP A 36 10.68 -1.93 -2.43
C TRP A 36 9.24 -2.14 -1.99
N ILE A 37 8.99 -3.25 -1.30
CA ILE A 37 7.63 -3.64 -0.90
C ILE A 37 7.44 -3.31 0.57
N PHE A 38 6.65 -2.28 0.84
CA PHE A 38 6.22 -1.92 2.19
C PHE A 38 5.08 -2.84 2.61
N VAL A 39 5.32 -3.71 3.55
CA VAL A 39 4.46 -4.85 3.84
C VAL A 39 4.17 -4.98 5.33
N ASN A 40 2.97 -5.46 5.68
CA ASN A 40 2.70 -5.91 7.04
C ASN A 40 3.44 -7.23 7.31
N PRO A 41 4.11 -7.40 8.48
CA PRO A 41 4.86 -8.62 8.80
C PRO A 41 4.05 -9.92 8.73
N VAL A 42 2.72 -9.86 8.81
CA VAL A 42 1.85 -11.05 8.69
C VAL A 42 1.71 -11.56 7.24
N LEU A 43 2.12 -10.75 6.25
CA LEU A 43 2.07 -11.14 4.86
C LEU A 43 3.30 -11.96 4.46
N PRO A 44 3.17 -12.92 3.54
CA PRO A 44 4.30 -13.71 3.08
C PRO A 44 5.33 -12.81 2.38
N GLN A 45 6.61 -13.10 2.64
CA GLN A 45 7.74 -12.47 1.99
C GLN A 45 8.53 -13.57 1.27
N VAL A 46 8.52 -13.51 -0.05
CA VAL A 46 9.21 -14.48 -0.90
C VAL A 46 10.54 -13.88 -1.34
N GLU A 47 11.61 -14.61 -1.21
CA GLU A 47 12.93 -14.17 -1.66
C GLU A 47 12.96 -14.13 -3.19
N ILE A 48 13.06 -12.93 -3.75
CA ILE A 48 13.09 -12.66 -5.19
C ILE A 48 14.24 -11.67 -5.43
N GLU A 49 15.14 -11.98 -6.34
CA GLU A 49 16.22 -11.07 -6.71
C GLU A 49 15.66 -9.71 -7.16
N GLY A 50 16.26 -8.62 -6.69
CA GLY A 50 15.78 -7.26 -7.02
C GLY A 50 14.56 -6.78 -6.20
N VAL A 51 14.10 -7.57 -5.21
CA VAL A 51 13.01 -7.21 -4.30
C VAL A 51 13.53 -7.00 -2.88
N THR A 52 13.17 -5.87 -2.28
CA THR A 52 13.49 -5.55 -0.88
C THR A 52 12.18 -5.36 -0.11
N TYR A 53 12.00 -6.07 0.99
CA TYR A 53 10.83 -5.92 1.86
C TYR A 53 11.12 -4.96 3.01
N ILE A 54 10.17 -4.09 3.27
CA ILE A 54 10.20 -3.11 4.37
C ILE A 54 8.99 -3.38 5.26
N SER A 55 9.24 -3.97 6.41
CA SER A 55 8.18 -4.40 7.31
C SER A 55 7.62 -3.25 8.14
N PHE A 56 6.29 -3.11 8.13
CA PHE A 56 5.54 -2.15 8.93
C PHE A 56 4.47 -2.83 9.76
N PRO A 57 4.65 -2.97 11.08
CA PRO A 57 3.65 -3.57 11.98
C PRO A 57 2.54 -2.56 12.28
N LEU A 58 1.58 -2.43 11.38
CA LEU A 58 0.41 -1.56 11.56
C LEU A 58 -0.70 -2.30 12.31
N GLN A 59 -0.61 -2.35 13.63
CA GLN A 59 -1.56 -3.09 14.47
C GLN A 59 -2.79 -2.28 14.90
N SER A 60 -2.79 -0.95 14.76
CA SER A 60 -3.90 -0.10 15.21
C SER A 60 -4.35 0.90 14.13
N LYS A 61 -5.63 1.30 14.20
CA LYS A 61 -6.21 2.32 13.31
C LYS A 61 -5.45 3.64 13.38
N VAL A 62 -5.00 4.04 14.57
CA VAL A 62 -4.20 5.28 14.78
C VAL A 62 -2.84 5.18 14.10
N LYS A 63 -2.12 4.06 14.26
CA LYS A 63 -0.84 3.84 13.57
C LYS A 63 -1.00 3.87 12.05
N ARG A 64 -2.12 3.37 11.53
CA ARG A 64 -2.44 3.40 10.11
C ARG A 64 -2.58 4.83 9.58
N ILE A 65 -3.32 5.69 10.29
CA ILE A 65 -3.47 7.11 9.92
C ILE A 65 -2.13 7.83 9.97
N LEU A 66 -1.33 7.60 11.03
CA LEU A 66 0.02 8.17 11.16
C LEU A 66 0.96 7.67 10.07
N PHE A 67 0.83 6.42 9.66
CA PHE A 67 1.61 5.84 8.56
C PHE A 67 1.35 6.58 7.27
N GLU A 68 0.10 6.76 6.89
CA GLU A 68 -0.29 7.42 5.64
C GLU A 68 0.23 8.88 5.58
N GLY A 69 0.35 9.56 6.73
CA GLY A 69 0.81 10.95 6.79
C GLY A 69 2.32 11.15 6.98
N LYS A 70 2.90 10.53 7.99
CA LYS A 70 4.26 10.85 8.45
C LYS A 70 5.25 9.69 8.39
N LEU A 71 4.83 8.49 8.80
CA LEU A 71 5.74 7.36 8.96
C LEU A 71 6.27 6.87 7.60
N LEU A 72 5.40 6.75 6.60
CA LEU A 72 5.80 6.35 5.26
C LEU A 72 6.85 7.32 4.69
N LYS A 73 6.60 8.63 4.81
CA LYS A 73 7.54 9.66 4.34
C LYS A 73 8.90 9.54 5.04
N ALA A 74 8.91 9.31 6.34
CA ALA A 74 10.15 9.16 7.12
C ALA A 74 10.94 7.92 6.68
N GLU A 75 10.27 6.79 6.46
CA GLU A 75 10.94 5.56 6.02
C GLU A 75 11.47 5.67 4.58
N VAL A 76 10.69 6.26 3.68
CA VAL A 76 11.14 6.52 2.31
C VAL A 76 12.40 7.41 2.30
N SER A 77 12.45 8.42 3.17
CA SER A 77 13.63 9.30 3.28
C SER A 77 14.90 8.54 3.74
N LYS A 78 14.75 7.51 4.58
CA LYS A 78 15.88 6.67 5.02
C LYS A 78 16.47 5.82 3.90
N LEU A 79 15.65 5.41 2.94
CA LEU A 79 16.09 4.55 1.83
C LEU A 79 17.06 5.25 0.87
N ARG A 80 17.11 6.58 0.87
CA ARG A 80 17.89 7.39 -0.07
C ARG A 80 17.65 7.04 -1.55
N VAL A 81 16.51 6.43 -1.85
CA VAL A 81 16.06 6.04 -3.18
C VAL A 81 14.75 6.76 -3.48
N LYS A 82 14.65 7.31 -4.68
CA LYS A 82 13.39 7.90 -5.18
C LYS A 82 12.65 6.88 -6.02
N PRO A 83 11.34 6.70 -5.84
CA PRO A 83 10.54 5.86 -6.72
C PRO A 83 10.30 6.55 -8.05
N ASP A 84 10.35 5.77 -9.13
CA ASP A 84 9.86 6.17 -10.44
C ASP A 84 8.34 5.97 -10.54
N VAL A 85 7.86 4.90 -9.89
CA VAL A 85 6.44 4.53 -9.82
C VAL A 85 6.11 4.03 -8.42
N VAL A 86 4.93 4.39 -7.93
CA VAL A 86 4.35 3.83 -6.69
C VAL A 86 3.10 3.03 -7.04
N VAL A 87 3.04 1.79 -6.59
CA VAL A 87 1.90 0.90 -6.72
C VAL A 87 1.26 0.72 -5.35
N SER A 88 0.02 1.16 -5.18
CA SER A 88 -0.74 0.93 -3.96
C SER A 88 -1.70 -0.25 -4.15
N LEU A 89 -1.55 -1.30 -3.36
CA LEU A 89 -2.44 -2.46 -3.35
C LEU A 89 -3.58 -2.30 -2.31
N GLN A 90 -3.84 -1.08 -1.82
CA GLN A 90 -4.72 -0.87 -0.67
C GLN A 90 -5.70 0.31 -0.81
N ASN A 91 -6.30 0.48 -1.98
CA ASN A 91 -7.40 1.42 -2.28
C ASN A 91 -7.11 2.92 -2.06
N ASN A 92 -5.88 3.34 -1.81
CA ASN A 92 -5.57 4.75 -1.60
C ASN A 92 -4.21 5.14 -2.19
N GLY A 93 -4.11 6.39 -2.63
CA GLY A 93 -2.85 7.02 -3.00
C GLY A 93 -2.21 7.75 -1.82
N TYR A 94 -0.98 8.23 -1.99
CA TYR A 94 -0.18 8.83 -0.92
C TYR A 94 0.32 10.21 -1.32
N LYS A 95 0.00 11.22 -0.50
CA LYS A 95 0.42 12.61 -0.74
C LYS A 95 1.95 12.80 -0.74
N CYS A 96 2.68 11.95 -0.03
CA CYS A 96 4.14 12.02 -0.01
C CYS A 96 4.80 11.66 -1.36
N PHE A 97 4.05 11.07 -2.29
CA PHE A 97 4.48 10.73 -3.64
C PHE A 97 3.77 11.55 -4.73
N LYS A 98 3.30 12.75 -4.41
CA LYS A 98 2.56 13.62 -5.36
C LYS A 98 3.32 13.91 -6.66
N ASP A 99 4.66 13.90 -6.61
CA ASP A 99 5.55 14.19 -7.74
C ASP A 99 5.99 12.90 -8.48
N CYS A 100 5.36 11.78 -8.18
CA CYS A 100 5.64 10.47 -8.76
C CYS A 100 4.35 9.86 -9.34
N LYS A 101 4.47 9.06 -10.38
CA LYS A 101 3.34 8.29 -10.94
C LYS A 101 2.85 7.30 -9.89
N GLN A 102 1.55 7.34 -9.61
CA GLN A 102 0.91 6.41 -8.68
C GLN A 102 -0.13 5.57 -9.39
N ILE A 103 -0.06 4.25 -9.20
CA ILE A 103 -1.05 3.28 -9.64
C ILE A 103 -1.75 2.78 -8.38
N VAL A 104 -3.05 2.98 -8.30
CA VAL A 104 -3.86 2.53 -7.15
C VAL A 104 -4.75 1.39 -7.59
N TYR A 105 -4.58 0.24 -6.98
CA TYR A 105 -5.44 -0.91 -7.19
C TYR A 105 -6.67 -0.82 -6.27
N TYR A 106 -7.83 -0.54 -6.86
CA TYR A 106 -9.10 -0.51 -6.15
C TYR A 106 -9.76 -1.88 -6.15
N HIS A 107 -9.79 -2.55 -5.00
CA HIS A 107 -10.49 -3.82 -4.83
C HIS A 107 -11.81 -3.69 -4.05
N GLN A 108 -12.25 -2.47 -3.78
CA GLN A 108 -13.55 -2.14 -3.22
C GLN A 108 -14.19 -1.03 -4.05
N SER A 109 -15.41 -1.26 -4.52
CA SER A 109 -16.15 -0.26 -5.31
C SER A 109 -16.69 0.91 -4.47
N LEU A 110 -16.66 0.82 -3.15
CA LEU A 110 -17.20 1.84 -2.24
C LEU A 110 -16.70 3.27 -2.51
N PRO A 111 -15.41 3.53 -2.80
CA PRO A 111 -14.95 4.88 -3.14
C PRO A 111 -15.54 5.45 -4.42
N LEU A 112 -16.05 4.59 -5.31
CA LEU A 112 -16.63 4.97 -6.59
C LEU A 112 -18.17 5.08 -6.52
N TYR A 113 -18.75 4.79 -5.36
CA TYR A 113 -20.21 4.81 -5.19
C TYR A 113 -20.70 6.23 -4.88
N PRO A 114 -21.62 6.80 -5.66
CA PRO A 114 -22.10 8.17 -5.46
C PRO A 114 -23.02 8.33 -4.23
N GLY A 115 -23.15 7.32 -3.39
CA GLY A 115 -24.01 7.32 -2.22
C GLY A 115 -23.52 8.23 -1.10
N ARG A 116 -24.41 8.97 -0.48
CA ARG A 116 -24.14 9.70 0.77
C ARG A 116 -24.19 8.74 1.95
N TYR A 117 -23.06 8.59 2.66
CA TYR A 117 -22.99 7.78 3.86
C TYR A 117 -23.33 8.59 5.10
N ASN A 118 -24.21 8.04 5.95
CA ASN A 118 -24.51 8.68 7.22
C ASN A 118 -23.38 8.42 8.22
N LEU A 119 -22.65 9.47 8.56
CA LEU A 119 -21.47 9.45 9.44
C LEU A 119 -21.76 8.86 10.84
N PHE A 120 -23.01 8.92 11.29
CA PHE A 120 -23.37 8.48 12.64
C PHE A 120 -23.72 6.99 12.75
N LYS A 121 -23.74 6.23 11.66
CA LYS A 121 -24.19 4.82 11.67
C LYS A 121 -23.10 3.76 11.79
N SER A 122 -21.83 4.06 11.53
CA SER A 122 -20.72 3.13 11.81
C SER A 122 -19.34 3.79 11.76
N THR A 123 -18.42 3.32 12.60
CA THR A 123 -17.02 3.76 12.65
C THR A 123 -16.25 3.49 11.35
N GLU A 124 -16.64 2.48 10.58
CA GLU A 124 -16.02 2.17 9.28
C GLU A 124 -16.36 3.22 8.23
N ARG A 125 -17.54 3.81 8.29
CA ARG A 125 -17.99 4.89 7.40
C ARG A 125 -17.26 6.20 7.69
N ILE A 126 -16.93 6.48 8.95
CA ILE A 126 -16.12 7.65 9.35
C ILE A 126 -14.71 7.54 8.74
N LEU A 127 -14.09 6.36 8.82
CA LEU A 127 -12.78 6.10 8.24
C LEU A 127 -12.80 6.17 6.71
N PHE A 128 -13.91 5.81 6.10
CA PHE A 128 -14.09 5.87 4.66
C PHE A 128 -14.18 7.31 4.13
N ASN A 129 -14.90 8.19 4.81
CA ASN A 129 -15.00 9.61 4.44
C ASN A 129 -13.72 10.41 4.72
N TYR A 130 -12.80 9.87 5.53
CA TYR A 130 -11.49 10.48 5.78
C TYR A 130 -10.49 10.24 4.62
N LYS A 131 -10.73 9.25 3.77
CA LYS A 131 -9.90 8.91 2.61
C LYS A 131 -10.30 9.68 1.37
#